data_36298079d2000fc145fc680d13d6bb2b
#
_entry.id   36298079d2000fc145fc680d13d6bb2b
#
_cell.length_a   1.000
_cell.length_b   1.000
_cell.length_c   1.000
_cell.angle_alpha   90.00
_cell.angle_beta   90.00
_cell.angle_gamma   90.00
#
_symmetry.space_group_name_H-M   'P 1'
#
loop_
_entity.id
_entity.type
_entity.pdbx_description
1 polymer ?
#
loop_
_entity_poly.entity_id
_entity_poly.type
_entity_poly.pdbx_seq_one_letter_code
_entity_poly.pdbx_strand_id
1 'polypeptide(L)'
;DVKAASGFGFGLSTTARMGPGSDDTDTPVYSFNQVYANALFDAEGRILTLNVDQLEVSTPNYDGASMPHFSGFPGQGGYNLDSDHDAKVDGKTEDTEENFTAEVASWQTKRERGADYVMGTGTWEEQMDKFQQLFVGKTVDEVEEWFEKYCSDLNGRPLKDGSDKEEDKAKYDALTEEEKAMLADVTSTATMS
;
A
#
# COMPACT_ATOMS: atom_id res chain seq x y z
N ASP A 1 7.93 -17.05 -18.36
CA ASP A 1 8.18 -16.86 -19.80
C ASP A 1 6.90 -16.27 -20.44
N VAL A 2 6.95 -15.02 -20.88
CA VAL A 2 5.79 -14.29 -21.47
C VAL A 2 5.17 -15.07 -22.64
N LYS A 3 5.93 -15.93 -23.32
CA LYS A 3 5.43 -16.78 -24.40
C LYS A 3 4.47 -17.89 -23.92
N ALA A 4 4.45 -18.19 -22.64
CA ALA A 4 3.53 -19.15 -22.05
C ALA A 4 2.23 -18.49 -21.55
N ALA A 5 2.10 -17.16 -21.65
CA ALA A 5 0.91 -16.45 -21.20
C ALA A 5 -0.28 -16.73 -22.10
N SER A 6 -1.39 -17.14 -21.49
CA SER A 6 -2.68 -17.39 -22.11
C SER A 6 -3.73 -16.36 -21.70
N GLY A 7 -3.48 -15.63 -20.60
CA GLY A 7 -4.40 -14.62 -20.07
C GLY A 7 -3.66 -13.44 -19.46
N PHE A 8 -4.36 -12.30 -19.40
CA PHE A 8 -3.97 -11.10 -18.71
C PHE A 8 -5.09 -10.67 -17.75
N GLY A 9 -4.73 -10.33 -16.52
CA GLY A 9 -5.63 -9.77 -15.53
C GLY A 9 -5.18 -8.38 -15.09
N PHE A 10 -6.15 -7.51 -14.86
CA PHE A 10 -5.96 -6.21 -14.25
C PHE A 10 -6.97 -6.03 -13.12
N GLY A 11 -6.49 -5.66 -11.94
CA GLY A 11 -7.31 -5.29 -10.80
C GLY A 11 -7.01 -3.87 -10.36
N LEU A 12 -8.05 -3.14 -9.96
CA LEU A 12 -7.96 -1.81 -9.36
C LEU A 12 -8.85 -1.78 -8.12
N SER A 13 -8.26 -1.40 -6.99
CA SER A 13 -9.00 -1.09 -5.75
C SER A 13 -8.78 0.37 -5.38
N THR A 14 -9.86 1.07 -5.04
CA THR A 14 -9.78 2.45 -4.56
C THR A 14 -10.42 2.53 -3.19
N THR A 15 -9.67 3.05 -2.21
CA THR A 15 -10.14 3.28 -0.86
C THR A 15 -9.83 4.72 -0.44
N ALA A 16 -10.63 5.25 0.48
CA ALA A 16 -10.38 6.54 1.11
C ALA A 16 -10.46 6.39 2.63
N ARG A 17 -9.66 7.18 3.33
CA ARG A 17 -9.67 7.20 4.78
C ARG A 17 -9.46 8.59 5.33
N MET A 18 -9.91 8.82 6.56
CA MET A 18 -9.45 9.90 7.41
C MET A 18 -8.18 9.42 8.13
N GLY A 19 -7.09 10.13 7.96
CA GLY A 19 -5.77 9.77 8.48
C GLY A 19 -4.71 9.65 7.37
N PRO A 20 -3.44 9.51 7.76
CA PRO A 20 -2.97 9.42 9.15
C PRO A 20 -2.90 10.78 9.85
N GLY A 21 -3.38 10.83 11.10
CA GLY A 21 -3.22 11.98 11.97
C GLY A 21 -4.05 13.23 11.63
N SER A 22 -3.65 14.32 12.22
CA SER A 22 -4.16 15.68 12.01
C SER A 22 -3.01 16.69 12.17
N ASP A 23 -3.22 17.90 11.68
CA ASP A 23 -2.30 19.02 11.94
C ASP A 23 -2.45 19.62 13.36
N ASP A 24 -1.70 20.67 13.66
CA ASP A 24 -1.72 21.37 14.96
C ASP A 24 -3.01 22.17 15.22
N THR A 25 -3.91 22.26 14.25
CA THR A 25 -5.26 22.82 14.39
C THR A 25 -6.34 21.75 14.54
N ASP A 26 -5.97 20.49 14.76
CA ASP A 26 -6.86 19.33 14.78
C ASP A 26 -7.62 19.10 13.45
N THR A 27 -7.13 19.65 12.34
CA THR A 27 -7.70 19.35 11.02
C THR A 27 -7.24 17.97 10.58
N PRO A 28 -8.15 17.01 10.37
CA PRO A 28 -7.77 15.67 9.97
C PRO A 28 -7.11 15.65 8.60
N VAL A 29 -6.11 14.79 8.44
CA VAL A 29 -5.60 14.42 7.12
C VAL A 29 -6.61 13.50 6.44
N TYR A 30 -6.83 13.70 5.16
CA TYR A 30 -7.60 12.79 4.33
C TYR A 30 -6.70 12.21 3.25
N SER A 31 -6.82 10.92 3.00
CA SER A 31 -6.07 10.27 1.93
C SER A 31 -6.95 9.34 1.11
N PHE A 32 -6.60 9.16 -0.15
CA PHE A 32 -7.14 8.08 -0.96
C PHE A 32 -6.00 7.22 -1.50
N ASN A 33 -6.31 5.95 -1.69
CA ASN A 33 -5.38 4.94 -2.14
C ASN A 33 -5.94 4.25 -3.38
N GLN A 34 -5.11 4.13 -4.40
CA GLN A 34 -5.39 3.32 -5.58
C GLN A 34 -4.34 2.22 -5.67
N VAL A 35 -4.78 0.97 -5.53
CA VAL A 35 -3.94 -0.21 -5.68
C VAL A 35 -4.19 -0.84 -7.03
N TYR A 36 -3.14 -1.06 -7.78
CA TYR A 36 -3.15 -1.67 -9.10
C TYR A 36 -2.49 -3.05 -9.04
N ALA A 37 -3.14 -4.04 -9.61
CA ALA A 37 -2.55 -5.36 -9.79
C ALA A 37 -2.64 -5.77 -11.26
N ASN A 38 -1.52 -6.20 -11.81
CA ASN A 38 -1.41 -6.70 -13.18
C ASN A 38 -0.79 -8.10 -13.14
N ALA A 39 -1.41 -9.06 -13.79
CA ALA A 39 -0.91 -10.41 -13.83
C ALA A 39 -1.00 -11.02 -15.24
N LEU A 40 -0.02 -11.86 -15.56
CA LEU A 40 -0.08 -12.80 -16.68
C LEU A 40 -0.36 -14.20 -16.12
N PHE A 41 -1.21 -14.94 -16.81
CA PHE A 41 -1.63 -16.28 -16.44
C PHE A 41 -1.27 -17.28 -17.52
N ASP A 42 -0.97 -18.51 -17.11
CA ASP A 42 -0.87 -19.66 -18.03
C ASP A 42 -2.25 -20.21 -18.41
N ALA A 43 -2.28 -21.30 -19.15
CA ALA A 43 -3.50 -21.94 -19.61
C ALA A 43 -4.31 -22.59 -18.48
N GLU A 44 -3.69 -22.88 -17.36
CA GLU A 44 -4.27 -23.46 -16.16
C GLU A 44 -4.73 -22.38 -15.17
N GLY A 45 -4.61 -21.09 -15.51
CA GLY A 45 -4.98 -19.96 -14.66
C GLY A 45 -4.00 -19.65 -13.53
N ARG A 46 -2.75 -20.13 -13.64
CA ARG A 46 -1.71 -19.84 -12.68
C ARG A 46 -0.94 -18.58 -13.03
N ILE A 47 -0.61 -17.81 -12.03
CA ILE A 47 0.15 -16.57 -12.14
C ILE A 47 1.56 -16.88 -12.66
N LEU A 48 1.90 -16.35 -13.82
CA LEU A 48 3.26 -16.38 -14.39
C LEU A 48 4.08 -15.18 -13.92
N THR A 49 3.46 -14.02 -13.90
CA THR A 49 4.02 -12.78 -13.34
C THR A 49 2.94 -11.98 -12.68
N LEU A 50 3.29 -11.26 -11.65
CA LEU A 50 2.43 -10.34 -10.91
C LEU A 50 3.19 -9.05 -10.70
N ASN A 51 2.54 -7.92 -10.88
CA ASN A 51 3.01 -6.61 -10.46
C ASN A 51 1.89 -5.91 -9.67
N VAL A 52 2.23 -5.49 -8.47
CA VAL A 52 1.35 -4.69 -7.61
C VAL A 52 2.00 -3.33 -7.39
N ASP A 53 1.23 -2.26 -7.49
CA ASP A 53 1.66 -0.91 -7.19
C ASP A 53 0.54 -0.12 -6.53
N GLN A 54 0.87 0.98 -5.88
CA GLN A 54 -0.07 1.81 -5.15
C GLN A 54 0.25 3.29 -5.32
N LEU A 55 -0.76 4.07 -5.67
CA LEU A 55 -0.75 5.51 -5.51
C LEU A 55 -1.55 5.88 -4.25
N GLU A 56 -0.90 6.58 -3.32
CA GLU A 56 -1.55 7.17 -2.15
C GLU A 56 -1.38 8.68 -2.20
N VAL A 57 -2.51 9.40 -2.18
CA VAL A 57 -2.54 10.86 -2.24
C VAL A 57 -3.25 11.37 -1.00
N SER A 58 -2.65 12.32 -0.30
CA SER A 58 -3.19 12.90 0.93
C SER A 58 -3.45 14.40 0.80
N THR A 59 -4.16 14.95 1.76
CA THR A 59 -4.22 16.41 1.93
C THR A 59 -2.85 16.95 2.33
N PRO A 60 -2.51 18.22 1.99
CA PRO A 60 -1.16 18.77 2.15
C PRO A 60 -0.75 19.02 3.61
N ASN A 61 -1.61 18.77 4.58
CA ASN A 61 -1.30 18.81 6.01
C ASN A 61 -0.81 17.47 6.57
N TYR A 62 -0.46 16.51 5.70
CA TYR A 62 0.14 15.25 6.12
C TYR A 62 1.63 15.41 6.40
N ASP A 63 2.05 15.08 7.63
CA ASP A 63 3.47 15.01 8.01
C ASP A 63 4.11 13.72 7.46
N GLY A 64 4.30 13.69 6.17
CA GLY A 64 4.90 12.56 5.46
C GLY A 64 5.70 13.07 4.28
N ALA A 65 6.97 13.38 4.49
CA ALA A 65 7.88 13.80 3.43
C ALA A 65 7.75 12.90 2.19
N SER A 66 7.73 13.48 1.02
CA SER A 66 7.58 12.80 -0.27
C SER A 66 6.25 12.11 -0.55
N MET A 67 5.23 12.23 0.30
CA MET A 67 3.89 11.76 -0.06
C MET A 67 3.25 12.66 -1.13
N PRO A 68 2.60 12.10 -2.15
CA PRO A 68 1.76 12.87 -3.05
C PRO A 68 0.66 13.63 -2.30
N HIS A 69 0.51 14.93 -2.58
CA HIS A 69 -0.51 15.77 -1.98
C HIS A 69 -1.51 16.27 -3.02
N PHE A 70 -2.73 16.54 -2.57
CA PHE A 70 -3.75 17.18 -3.35
C PHE A 70 -4.34 18.37 -2.58
N SER A 71 -4.03 19.56 -3.03
CA SER A 71 -4.45 20.83 -2.41
C SER A 71 -5.89 21.23 -2.70
N GLY A 72 -6.49 20.67 -3.74
CA GLY A 72 -7.83 21.00 -4.21
C GLY A 72 -7.87 21.38 -5.68
N PHE A 73 -9.07 21.55 -6.22
CA PHE A 73 -9.27 22.02 -7.58
C PHE A 73 -9.17 23.56 -7.67
N PRO A 74 -8.68 24.11 -8.81
CA PRO A 74 -8.59 25.55 -9.00
C PRO A 74 -9.88 26.28 -8.65
N GLY A 75 -9.76 27.34 -7.85
CA GLY A 75 -10.88 28.19 -7.43
C GLY A 75 -11.68 27.66 -6.24
N GLN A 76 -11.25 26.57 -5.61
CA GLN A 76 -11.85 26.07 -4.36
C GLN A 76 -11.06 26.52 -3.14
N GLY A 77 -11.65 26.37 -1.95
CA GLY A 77 -10.94 26.62 -0.70
C GLY A 77 -9.91 25.51 -0.44
N GLY A 78 -8.66 25.90 -0.22
CA GLY A 78 -7.56 24.96 0.01
C GLY A 78 -7.54 24.37 1.41
N TYR A 79 -6.75 23.33 1.56
CA TYR A 79 -6.42 22.73 2.85
C TYR A 79 -5.40 23.59 3.62
N ASN A 80 -5.28 23.32 4.90
CA ASN A 80 -4.15 23.81 5.67
C ASN A 80 -2.86 23.30 5.05
N LEU A 81 -1.89 24.18 4.90
CA LEU A 81 -0.59 23.86 4.31
C LEU A 81 0.41 23.54 5.43
N ASP A 82 1.11 22.46 5.27
CA ASP A 82 2.29 22.08 6.03
C ASP A 82 3.42 21.84 5.03
N SER A 83 4.14 22.91 4.68
CA SER A 83 5.09 22.91 3.58
C SER A 83 6.41 22.19 3.87
N ASP A 84 6.79 22.09 5.14
CA ASP A 84 8.00 21.42 5.59
C ASP A 84 7.74 20.08 6.30
N HIS A 85 6.46 19.68 6.35
CA HIS A 85 6.01 18.41 6.92
C HIS A 85 6.38 18.25 8.41
N ASP A 86 6.24 19.30 9.19
CA ASP A 86 6.50 19.28 10.64
C ASP A 86 5.23 19.16 11.50
N ALA A 87 4.08 18.88 10.86
CA ALA A 87 2.74 18.80 11.44
C ALA A 87 2.20 20.14 11.96
N LYS A 88 2.79 21.27 11.58
CA LYS A 88 2.32 22.61 11.90
C LYS A 88 1.80 23.33 10.66
N VAL A 89 0.77 24.14 10.86
CA VAL A 89 0.15 24.88 9.77
C VAL A 89 0.98 26.11 9.41
N ASP A 90 1.48 26.17 8.17
CA ASP A 90 2.13 27.33 7.57
C ASP A 90 1.14 28.32 6.96
N GLY A 91 -0.06 27.86 6.64
CA GLY A 91 -1.08 28.68 5.99
C GLY A 91 -2.15 27.87 5.29
N LYS A 92 -2.59 28.36 4.14
CA LYS A 92 -3.53 27.68 3.25
C LYS A 92 -2.90 27.47 1.89
N THR A 93 -3.24 26.36 1.25
CA THR A 93 -2.86 26.12 -0.14
C THR A 93 -3.49 27.15 -1.07
N GLU A 94 -2.78 27.53 -2.10
CA GLU A 94 -3.30 28.34 -3.18
C GLU A 94 -3.81 27.42 -4.30
N ASP A 95 -5.14 27.32 -4.45
CA ASP A 95 -5.79 26.46 -5.44
C ASP A 95 -5.82 27.15 -6.81
N THR A 96 -4.67 27.19 -7.46
CA THR A 96 -4.50 27.71 -8.82
C THR A 96 -4.32 26.55 -9.81
N GLU A 97 -4.59 26.84 -11.10
CA GLU A 97 -4.34 25.86 -12.18
C GLU A 97 -2.86 25.45 -12.24
N GLU A 98 -1.95 26.40 -11.98
CA GLU A 98 -0.51 26.14 -11.96
C GLU A 98 -0.13 25.17 -10.85
N ASN A 99 -0.57 25.41 -9.60
CA ASN A 99 -0.29 24.55 -8.47
C ASN A 99 -0.92 23.17 -8.65
N PHE A 100 -2.17 23.09 -9.07
CA PHE A 100 -2.84 21.84 -9.38
C PHE A 100 -2.07 21.01 -10.41
N THR A 101 -1.64 21.63 -11.50
CA THR A 101 -0.89 20.94 -12.57
C THR A 101 0.47 20.45 -12.06
N ALA A 102 1.16 21.26 -11.26
CA ALA A 102 2.46 20.91 -10.69
C ALA A 102 2.33 19.75 -9.68
N GLU A 103 1.33 19.80 -8.81
CA GLU A 103 1.07 18.70 -7.85
C GLU A 103 0.81 17.38 -8.57
N VAL A 104 -0.13 17.36 -9.51
CA VAL A 104 -0.47 16.12 -10.24
C VAL A 104 0.72 15.58 -11.01
N ALA A 105 1.52 16.46 -11.61
CA ALA A 105 2.72 16.07 -12.35
C ALA A 105 3.83 15.52 -11.44
N SER A 106 3.80 15.83 -10.14
CA SER A 106 4.78 15.35 -9.15
C SER A 106 4.41 14.02 -8.51
N TRP A 107 3.18 13.55 -8.69
CA TRP A 107 2.74 12.32 -8.03
C TRP A 107 3.53 11.11 -8.49
N GLN A 108 3.98 10.34 -7.53
CA GLN A 108 4.69 9.08 -7.74
C GLN A 108 3.97 7.96 -7.02
N THR A 109 3.90 6.81 -7.66
CA THR A 109 3.46 5.58 -6.99
C THR A 109 4.48 5.15 -5.93
N LYS A 110 4.09 4.22 -5.06
CA LYS A 110 5.00 3.69 -4.04
C LYS A 110 6.22 2.99 -4.64
N ARG A 111 6.08 2.36 -5.82
CA ARG A 111 7.22 1.80 -6.54
C ARG A 111 8.13 2.87 -7.15
N GLU A 112 7.55 3.91 -7.74
CA GLU A 112 8.34 5.01 -8.32
C GLU A 112 9.14 5.78 -7.26
N ARG A 113 8.68 5.79 -6.00
CA ARG A 113 9.41 6.35 -4.87
C ARG A 113 10.61 5.48 -4.44
N GLY A 114 10.59 4.20 -4.74
CA GLY A 114 11.72 3.27 -4.56
C GLY A 114 12.35 3.35 -3.18
N ALA A 115 13.65 3.68 -3.14
CA ALA A 115 14.44 3.75 -1.92
C ALA A 115 14.03 4.88 -0.95
N ASP A 116 13.27 5.87 -1.41
CA ASP A 116 12.79 6.97 -0.57
C ASP A 116 11.54 6.58 0.24
N TYR A 117 10.98 5.38 -0.03
CA TYR A 117 9.82 4.89 0.70
C TYR A 117 10.11 3.59 1.47
N VAL A 118 10.74 3.75 2.63
CA VAL A 118 11.08 2.64 3.53
C VAL A 118 10.00 2.46 4.58
N MET A 119 9.57 1.20 4.77
CA MET A 119 8.53 0.84 5.74
C MET A 119 8.95 -0.42 6.52
N GLY A 120 9.29 -0.24 7.78
CA GLY A 120 9.59 -1.35 8.68
C GLY A 120 10.82 -2.15 8.24
N THR A 121 10.63 -3.29 7.61
CA THR A 121 11.69 -4.25 7.26
C THR A 121 12.43 -3.96 5.95
N GLY A 122 11.96 -3.00 5.16
CA GLY A 122 12.56 -2.67 3.87
C GLY A 122 11.74 -1.64 3.11
N THR A 123 12.06 -1.40 1.85
CA THR A 123 11.25 -0.55 0.98
C THR A 123 9.89 -1.20 0.74
N TRP A 124 8.89 -0.37 0.40
CA TRP A 124 7.59 -0.90 0.01
C TRP A 124 7.70 -1.84 -1.21
N GLU A 125 8.56 -1.49 -2.15
CA GLU A 125 8.83 -2.29 -3.35
C GLU A 125 9.36 -3.70 -3.00
N GLU A 126 10.38 -3.78 -2.13
CA GLU A 126 10.95 -5.07 -1.69
C GLU A 126 9.89 -5.96 -1.02
N GLN A 127 9.00 -5.37 -0.23
CA GLN A 127 7.92 -6.10 0.43
C GLN A 127 6.90 -6.63 -0.59
N MET A 128 6.50 -5.83 -1.56
CA MET A 128 5.58 -6.27 -2.61
C MET A 128 6.22 -7.31 -3.53
N ASP A 129 7.50 -7.21 -3.82
CA ASP A 129 8.22 -8.20 -4.61
C ASP A 129 8.28 -9.56 -3.91
N LYS A 130 8.39 -9.58 -2.59
CA LYS A 130 8.29 -10.82 -1.82
C LYS A 130 6.92 -11.49 -1.99
N PHE A 131 5.82 -10.73 -1.92
CA PHE A 131 4.49 -11.26 -2.19
C PHE A 131 4.32 -11.71 -3.64
N GLN A 132 4.79 -10.95 -4.59
CA GLN A 132 4.73 -11.31 -6.00
C GLN A 132 5.43 -12.65 -6.27
N GLN A 133 6.61 -12.85 -5.70
CA GLN A 133 7.35 -14.11 -5.80
C GLN A 133 6.60 -15.27 -5.15
N LEU A 134 5.97 -15.02 -3.99
CA LEU A 134 5.19 -16.03 -3.26
C LEU A 134 3.98 -16.52 -4.07
N PHE A 135 3.39 -15.64 -4.88
CA PHE A 135 2.15 -15.93 -5.61
C PHE A 135 2.37 -16.46 -7.03
N VAL A 136 3.58 -16.40 -7.57
CA VAL A 136 3.89 -17.05 -8.86
C VAL A 136 3.64 -18.55 -8.76
N GLY A 137 2.93 -19.08 -9.76
CA GLY A 137 2.51 -20.48 -9.84
C GLY A 137 1.20 -20.80 -9.12
N LYS A 138 0.61 -19.84 -8.40
CA LYS A 138 -0.71 -19.98 -7.75
C LYS A 138 -1.84 -19.47 -8.66
N THR A 139 -3.03 -20.00 -8.46
CA THR A 139 -4.26 -19.40 -9.00
C THR A 139 -4.72 -18.24 -8.12
N VAL A 140 -5.68 -17.45 -8.60
CA VAL A 140 -6.27 -16.35 -7.80
C VAL A 140 -6.93 -16.91 -6.53
N ASP A 141 -7.68 -18.00 -6.64
CA ASP A 141 -8.32 -18.64 -5.49
C ASP A 141 -7.29 -19.07 -4.43
N GLU A 142 -6.16 -19.68 -4.87
CA GLU A 142 -5.07 -20.06 -3.96
C GLU A 142 -4.39 -18.84 -3.29
N VAL A 143 -4.41 -17.67 -3.93
CA VAL A 143 -3.95 -16.41 -3.33
C VAL A 143 -4.96 -15.90 -2.30
N GLU A 144 -6.25 -15.92 -2.61
CA GLU A 144 -7.30 -15.55 -1.66
C GLU A 144 -7.26 -16.44 -0.41
N GLU A 145 -7.20 -17.76 -0.58
CA GLU A 145 -7.04 -18.71 0.53
C GLU A 145 -5.79 -18.43 1.38
N TRP A 146 -4.69 -18.01 0.73
CA TRP A 146 -3.48 -17.64 1.44
C TRP A 146 -3.70 -16.44 2.35
N PHE A 147 -4.35 -15.38 1.85
CA PHE A 147 -4.67 -14.20 2.65
C PHE A 147 -5.66 -14.53 3.78
N GLU A 148 -6.70 -15.29 3.50
CA GLU A 148 -7.67 -15.72 4.50
C GLU A 148 -7.00 -16.51 5.63
N LYS A 149 -6.07 -17.38 5.32
CA LYS A 149 -5.44 -18.26 6.30
C LYS A 149 -4.29 -17.60 7.06
N TYR A 150 -3.46 -16.81 6.39
CA TYR A 150 -2.17 -16.38 6.91
C TYR A 150 -2.07 -14.88 7.22
N CYS A 151 -3.14 -14.13 7.00
CA CYS A 151 -3.17 -12.72 7.32
C CYS A 151 -4.17 -12.39 8.43
N SER A 152 -3.94 -11.26 9.07
CA SER A 152 -4.81 -10.70 10.09
C SER A 152 -6.14 -10.24 9.49
N ASP A 153 -7.26 -10.66 10.08
CA ASP A 153 -8.59 -10.20 9.70
C ASP A 153 -8.84 -8.73 10.07
N LEU A 154 -7.99 -8.16 10.94
CA LEU A 154 -8.10 -6.78 11.40
C LEU A 154 -7.44 -5.77 10.46
N ASN A 155 -6.36 -6.17 9.79
CA ASN A 155 -5.55 -5.23 9.01
C ASN A 155 -4.90 -5.80 7.75
N GLY A 156 -5.18 -7.07 7.42
CA GLY A 156 -4.66 -7.75 6.22
C GLY A 156 -3.17 -8.12 6.26
N ARG A 157 -2.44 -7.77 7.31
CA ARG A 157 -1.00 -8.04 7.39
C ARG A 157 -0.72 -9.52 7.67
N PRO A 158 0.38 -10.07 7.16
CA PRO A 158 0.77 -11.43 7.49
C PRO A 158 0.90 -11.64 9.01
N LEU A 159 0.37 -12.76 9.47
CA LEU A 159 0.46 -13.15 10.88
C LEU A 159 1.93 -13.38 11.28
N LYS A 160 2.25 -13.07 12.53
CA LYS A 160 3.59 -13.28 13.10
C LYS A 160 3.50 -13.68 14.55
N ASP A 161 4.56 -14.30 15.06
CA ASP A 161 4.69 -14.58 16.48
C ASP A 161 4.68 -13.30 17.32
N GLY A 162 4.14 -13.40 18.52
CA GLY A 162 4.11 -12.30 19.49
C GLY A 162 3.17 -11.16 19.15
N SER A 163 2.11 -11.38 18.36
CA SER A 163 1.05 -10.39 18.17
C SER A 163 0.41 -10.02 19.51
N ASP A 164 0.14 -8.72 19.71
CA ASP A 164 -0.61 -8.19 20.85
C ASP A 164 -2.13 -8.30 20.65
N LYS A 165 -2.58 -8.75 19.48
CA LYS A 165 -3.98 -8.99 19.13
C LYS A 165 -4.33 -10.44 19.39
N GLU A 166 -5.30 -10.67 20.29
CA GLU A 166 -5.69 -12.03 20.69
C GLU A 166 -6.18 -12.88 19.52
N GLU A 167 -6.92 -12.28 18.58
CA GLU A 167 -7.43 -12.95 17.38
C GLU A 167 -6.29 -13.39 16.46
N ASP A 168 -5.34 -12.51 16.17
CA ASP A 168 -4.16 -12.81 15.35
C ASP A 168 -3.30 -13.88 16.01
N LYS A 169 -3.12 -13.80 17.33
CA LYS A 169 -2.37 -14.80 18.10
C LYS A 169 -3.03 -16.16 18.02
N ALA A 170 -4.34 -16.25 18.24
CA ALA A 170 -5.08 -17.51 18.17
C ALA A 170 -5.00 -18.12 16.77
N LYS A 171 -5.10 -17.30 15.73
CA LYS A 171 -4.98 -17.71 14.33
C LYS A 171 -3.57 -18.21 14.02
N TYR A 172 -2.52 -17.51 14.50
CA TYR A 172 -1.13 -17.94 14.36
C TYR A 172 -0.81 -19.23 15.13
N ASP A 173 -1.27 -19.35 16.37
CA ASP A 173 -1.03 -20.51 17.22
C ASP A 173 -1.64 -21.82 16.66
N ALA A 174 -2.72 -21.68 15.87
CA ALA A 174 -3.38 -22.80 15.19
C ALA A 174 -2.62 -23.33 13.96
N LEU A 175 -1.61 -22.62 13.48
CA LEU A 175 -0.81 -23.02 12.32
C LEU A 175 0.18 -24.13 12.70
N THR A 176 0.53 -24.94 11.69
CA THR A 176 1.60 -25.94 11.84
C THR A 176 2.98 -25.27 11.93
N GLU A 177 3.98 -25.98 12.41
CA GLU A 177 5.36 -25.45 12.48
C GLU A 177 5.94 -25.14 11.10
N GLU A 178 5.55 -25.87 10.07
CA GLU A 178 5.95 -25.59 8.68
C GLU A 178 5.34 -24.29 8.17
N GLU A 179 4.07 -24.04 8.49
CA GLU A 179 3.37 -22.80 8.12
C GLU A 179 3.92 -21.60 8.90
N LYS A 180 4.24 -21.77 10.18
CA LYS A 180 4.93 -20.73 10.97
C LYS A 180 6.31 -20.41 10.41
N ALA A 181 7.05 -21.42 9.98
CA ALA A 181 8.35 -21.22 9.35
C ALA A 181 8.23 -20.46 8.01
N MET A 182 7.23 -20.79 7.18
CA MET A 182 6.92 -20.06 5.95
C MET A 182 6.57 -18.59 6.25
N LEU A 183 5.71 -18.36 7.26
CA LEU A 183 5.35 -16.99 7.66
C LEU A 183 6.55 -16.21 8.21
N ALA A 184 7.44 -16.85 8.95
CA ALA A 184 8.67 -16.20 9.43
C ALA A 184 9.57 -15.78 8.27
N ASP A 185 9.67 -16.57 7.19
CA ASP A 185 10.38 -16.19 5.98
C ASP A 185 9.70 -15.02 5.26
N VAL A 186 8.38 -15.05 5.10
CA VAL A 186 7.62 -13.94 4.49
C VAL A 186 7.79 -12.67 5.30
N THR A 187 7.56 -12.72 6.61
CA THR A 187 7.58 -11.54 7.49
C THR A 187 8.99 -11.02 7.77
N SER A 188 10.03 -11.74 7.43
CA SER A 188 11.40 -11.23 7.44
C SER A 188 11.60 -10.06 6.47
N THR A 189 10.79 -10.00 5.42
CA THR A 189 10.82 -8.96 4.39
C THR A 189 9.49 -8.22 4.27
N ALA A 190 8.38 -8.96 4.16
CA ALA A 190 7.05 -8.39 3.88
C ALA A 190 6.18 -8.41 5.15
N THR A 191 6.01 -7.24 5.76
CA THR A 191 5.19 -7.01 6.96
C THR A 191 3.98 -6.12 6.70
N MET A 192 3.85 -5.61 5.48
CA MET A 192 2.73 -4.79 5.01
C MET A 192 1.76 -5.63 4.19
N SER A 193 0.57 -5.12 4.02
CA SER A 193 -0.47 -5.70 3.16
C SER A 193 -0.95 -4.67 2.16
#